data_dcb13d9e27ded17748205b587f9cdcee
#
_entry.id   dcb13d9e27ded17748205b587f9cdcee
#
_cell.length_a   1.000
_cell.length_b   1.000
_cell.length_c   1.000
_cell.angle_alpha   90.00
_cell.angle_beta   90.00
_cell.angle_gamma   90.00
#
_symmetry.space_group_name_H-M   'P 1'
#
loop_
_entity.id
_entity.type
_entity.pdbx_description
1 polymer ?
#
loop_
_entity_poly.entity_id
_entity_poly.type
_entity_poly.pdbx_seq_one_letter_code
_entity_poly.pdbx_strand_id
1 'polypeptide(L)'
;MANDNLDRNKILIPNGLGKLKTLEFVRDKISEFSGSNKPQGGVGNFSSKIGYAISLCFKEKEIFVFVLLQWASIGIAYLLWVLMLDWIPEEVWRTAAESDEGSIVDVILLVWSFVCVGIAAFPVGILTGCMGATHFLHKQKRESTIAMCLKLVMPRAWPLWIFHWIDGWVTVKQIFERIPPDERKNKILSETLYYAWKLGIAGILPSILIGASFRKSARNSIFFVKDNFLEIAKLRAGYSALCWIVGIAAYIGSAWFLFAFDILPEGGEDELYRHMYTIYLWLGVPILVALSIVMLILRPIYVLAICDLFSEYLSSRNEKVSLPANPQTFSGA
;
A
#
# COMPACT_ATOMS: atom_id res chain seq x y z
N MET A 1 15.68 40.93 -23.75
CA MET A 1 15.13 39.96 -24.72
C MET A 1 15.97 38.70 -24.58
N ALA A 2 15.58 37.79 -23.75
CA ALA A 2 16.24 36.50 -23.53
C ALA A 2 15.26 35.40 -23.96
N ASN A 3 15.73 34.57 -24.87
CA ASN A 3 15.01 33.50 -25.53
C ASN A 3 14.84 32.31 -24.59
N ASP A 4 13.65 32.08 -24.09
CA ASP A 4 13.25 30.84 -23.44
C ASP A 4 12.86 29.79 -24.47
N ASN A 5 13.82 29.07 -24.99
CA ASN A 5 13.59 27.85 -25.73
C ASN A 5 13.47 26.67 -24.72
N LEU A 6 12.27 26.47 -24.19
CA LEU A 6 11.88 25.25 -23.50
C LEU A 6 11.68 24.14 -24.54
N ASP A 7 12.72 23.37 -24.75
CA ASP A 7 12.74 22.15 -25.53
C ASP A 7 11.72 21.15 -24.99
N ARG A 8 10.58 21.04 -25.69
CA ARG A 8 9.57 19.99 -25.45
C ARG A 8 10.08 18.69 -26.04
N ASN A 9 10.98 18.00 -25.34
CA ASN A 9 11.35 16.65 -25.70
C ASN A 9 10.16 15.70 -25.46
N LYS A 10 9.43 15.43 -26.52
CA LYS A 10 8.49 14.33 -26.66
C LYS A 10 9.21 13.02 -26.30
N ILE A 11 8.84 12.40 -25.18
CA ILE A 11 9.19 11.02 -24.90
C ILE A 11 8.29 10.14 -25.77
N LEU A 12 8.74 9.91 -27.01
CA LEU A 12 8.25 8.83 -27.85
C LEU A 12 9.02 7.59 -27.44
N ILE A 13 8.38 6.65 -26.76
CA ILE A 13 8.94 5.34 -26.42
C ILE A 13 8.82 4.46 -27.66
N PRO A 14 9.91 4.13 -28.38
CA PRO A 14 9.85 3.17 -29.46
C PRO A 14 9.73 1.76 -28.90
N ASN A 15 8.79 1.00 -29.42
CA ASN A 15 8.60 -0.41 -29.11
C ASN A 15 9.91 -1.20 -29.30
N GLY A 16 10.39 -1.82 -28.23
CA GLY A 16 11.50 -2.78 -28.26
C GLY A 16 12.83 -2.35 -27.64
N LEU A 17 13.17 -1.06 -27.61
CA LEU A 17 14.46 -0.57 -27.04
C LEU A 17 14.37 -0.11 -25.57
N GLY A 18 13.15 -0.02 -25.02
CA GLY A 18 12.93 0.50 -23.67
C GLY A 18 13.51 -0.41 -22.55
N LYS A 19 13.60 -1.71 -22.77
CA LYS A 19 14.06 -2.66 -21.75
C LYS A 19 15.54 -2.55 -21.41
N LEU A 20 16.38 -2.34 -22.43
CA LEU A 20 17.83 -2.19 -22.22
C LEU A 20 18.17 -0.84 -21.56
N LYS A 21 17.55 0.24 -22.01
CA LYS A 21 17.79 1.58 -21.41
C LYS A 21 17.31 1.71 -19.98
N THR A 22 16.24 1.02 -19.60
CA THR A 22 15.74 1.04 -18.20
C THR A 22 16.70 0.27 -17.27
N LEU A 23 17.24 -0.88 -17.73
CA LEU A 23 18.21 -1.64 -16.97
C LEU A 23 19.58 -0.94 -16.91
N GLU A 24 20.01 -0.29 -17.99
CA GLU A 24 21.22 0.55 -18.00
C GLU A 24 21.05 1.76 -17.09
N PHE A 25 19.92 2.45 -17.14
CA PHE A 25 19.63 3.58 -16.24
C PHE A 25 19.66 3.15 -14.77
N VAL A 26 19.07 2.00 -14.42
CA VAL A 26 19.11 1.46 -13.06
C VAL A 26 20.54 1.05 -12.68
N ARG A 27 21.28 0.43 -13.61
CA ARG A 27 22.68 0.04 -13.40
C ARG A 27 23.60 1.26 -13.25
N ASP A 28 23.44 2.29 -14.09
CA ASP A 28 24.23 3.52 -14.02
C ASP A 28 23.92 4.29 -12.73
N LYS A 29 22.66 4.34 -12.33
CA LYS A 29 22.28 4.90 -11.04
C LYS A 29 22.87 4.13 -9.86
N ILE A 30 22.87 2.81 -9.89
CA ILE A 30 23.51 1.98 -8.85
C ILE A 30 25.03 2.24 -8.82
N SER A 31 25.69 2.39 -9.98
CA SER A 31 27.12 2.67 -10.06
C SER A 31 27.47 4.11 -9.61
N GLU A 32 26.66 5.10 -9.96
CA GLU A 32 26.78 6.50 -9.51
C GLU A 32 26.61 6.61 -7.99
N PHE A 33 25.71 5.82 -7.39
CA PHE A 33 25.54 5.74 -5.94
C PHE A 33 26.67 5.00 -5.22
N SER A 34 27.32 4.04 -5.89
CA SER A 34 28.46 3.31 -5.32
C SER A 34 29.73 4.19 -5.23
N GLY A 35 29.82 5.26 -6.02
CA GLY A 35 30.97 6.21 -6.03
C GLY A 35 30.82 7.43 -5.13
N SER A 36 29.64 7.65 -4.53
CA SER A 36 29.40 8.82 -3.67
C SER A 36 29.80 8.53 -2.22
N ASN A 37 30.93 9.07 -1.81
CA ASN A 37 31.51 9.01 -0.44
C ASN A 37 30.71 9.82 0.62
N LYS A 38 29.40 9.95 0.52
CA LYS A 38 28.59 10.41 1.65
C LYS A 38 28.38 9.22 2.60
N PRO A 39 28.49 9.41 3.93
CA PRO A 39 28.19 8.35 4.90
C PRO A 39 26.69 8.04 4.80
N GLN A 40 26.36 7.19 3.84
CA GLN A 40 25.02 6.72 3.62
C GLN A 40 24.71 5.66 4.66
N GLY A 41 23.63 5.88 5.38
CA GLY A 41 23.18 5.07 6.47
C GLY A 41 23.26 3.58 6.18
N GLY A 42 24.11 2.89 6.93
CA GLY A 42 24.21 1.44 6.89
C GLY A 42 22.94 0.76 7.40
N VAL A 43 22.97 -0.57 7.49
CA VAL A 43 21.91 -1.41 8.06
C VAL A 43 21.42 -0.89 9.44
N GLY A 44 22.29 -0.19 10.19
CA GLY A 44 21.97 0.48 11.46
C GLY A 44 20.85 1.52 11.36
N ASN A 45 20.78 2.29 10.27
CA ASN A 45 19.69 3.28 10.10
C ASN A 45 18.34 2.64 9.84
N PHE A 46 18.30 1.53 9.10
CA PHE A 46 17.07 0.77 8.89
C PHE A 46 16.52 0.19 10.19
N SER A 47 17.36 -0.50 10.96
CA SER A 47 16.99 -1.07 12.26
C SER A 47 16.52 0.01 13.24
N SER A 48 17.18 1.16 13.28
CA SER A 48 16.78 2.29 14.12
C SER A 48 15.40 2.83 13.76
N LYS A 49 15.09 2.98 12.46
CA LYS A 49 13.76 3.47 12.01
C LYS A 49 12.63 2.49 12.32
N ILE A 50 12.88 1.20 12.11
CA ILE A 50 11.91 0.17 12.49
C ILE A 50 11.75 0.12 14.01
N GLY A 51 12.84 0.17 14.76
CA GLY A 51 12.79 0.22 16.23
C GLY A 51 12.01 1.41 16.76
N TYR A 52 12.21 2.60 16.17
CA TYR A 52 11.43 3.79 16.46
C TYR A 52 9.94 3.58 16.15
N ALA A 53 9.61 3.07 14.96
CA ALA A 53 8.22 2.84 14.54
C ALA A 53 7.52 1.82 15.45
N ILE A 54 8.19 0.74 15.83
CA ILE A 54 7.69 -0.25 16.80
C ILE A 54 7.45 0.40 18.16
N SER A 55 8.43 1.15 18.67
CA SER A 55 8.29 1.85 19.97
C SER A 55 7.11 2.81 19.95
N LEU A 56 6.89 3.52 18.84
CA LEU A 56 5.77 4.45 18.70
C LEU A 56 4.42 3.70 18.65
N CYS A 57 4.33 2.57 17.95
CA CYS A 57 3.13 1.75 17.94
C CYS A 57 2.71 1.29 19.35
N PHE A 58 3.67 0.94 20.22
CA PHE A 58 3.36 0.55 21.58
C PHE A 58 3.04 1.70 22.52
N LYS A 59 3.58 2.90 22.24
CA LYS A 59 3.27 4.10 23.00
C LYS A 59 1.89 4.65 22.68
N GLU A 60 1.54 4.69 21.40
CA GLU A 60 0.33 5.31 20.88
C GLU A 60 -0.68 4.22 20.52
N LYS A 61 -1.49 3.81 21.48
CA LYS A 61 -2.46 2.69 21.34
C LYS A 61 -3.53 2.98 20.27
N GLU A 62 -3.78 4.24 19.97
CA GLU A 62 -4.70 4.72 18.93
C GLU A 62 -4.35 4.16 17.56
N ILE A 63 -3.08 3.87 17.30
CA ILE A 63 -2.62 3.27 16.03
C ILE A 63 -3.32 1.93 15.79
N PHE A 64 -3.45 1.09 16.82
CA PHE A 64 -4.14 -0.19 16.70
C PHE A 64 -5.64 -0.02 16.41
N VAL A 65 -6.27 0.99 16.99
CA VAL A 65 -7.68 1.31 16.68
C VAL A 65 -7.83 1.68 15.20
N PHE A 66 -6.94 2.52 14.66
CA PHE A 66 -6.97 2.87 13.24
C PHE A 66 -6.79 1.65 12.34
N VAL A 67 -5.92 0.71 12.70
CA VAL A 67 -5.72 -0.52 11.94
C VAL A 67 -6.94 -1.43 11.99
N LEU A 68 -7.55 -1.62 13.17
CA LEU A 68 -8.77 -2.41 13.31
C LEU A 68 -9.92 -1.83 12.47
N LEU A 69 -10.10 -0.50 12.50
CA LEU A 69 -11.10 0.18 11.67
C LEU A 69 -10.81 0.03 10.17
N GLN A 70 -9.52 0.01 9.75
CA GLN A 70 -9.16 -0.29 8.36
C GLN A 70 -9.60 -1.69 7.96
N TRP A 71 -9.35 -2.68 8.82
CA TRP A 71 -9.79 -4.05 8.60
C TRP A 71 -11.29 -4.15 8.44
N ALA A 72 -12.04 -3.53 9.35
CA ALA A 72 -13.50 -3.48 9.25
C ALA A 72 -13.95 -2.85 7.93
N SER A 73 -13.31 -1.75 7.51
CA SER A 73 -13.63 -1.07 6.25
C SER A 73 -13.35 -1.93 5.01
N ILE A 74 -12.24 -2.66 5.00
CA ILE A 74 -11.90 -3.60 3.93
C ILE A 74 -12.88 -4.78 3.93
N GLY A 75 -13.21 -5.32 5.11
CA GLY A 75 -14.18 -6.39 5.26
C GLY A 75 -15.57 -6.00 4.74
N ILE A 76 -16.05 -4.80 5.06
CA ILE A 76 -17.32 -4.27 4.54
C ILE A 76 -17.27 -4.14 3.01
N ALA A 77 -16.20 -3.61 2.44
CA ALA A 77 -16.06 -3.49 1.00
C ALA A 77 -16.00 -4.86 0.30
N TYR A 78 -15.36 -5.84 0.92
CA TYR A 78 -15.36 -7.23 0.44
C TYR A 78 -16.75 -7.85 0.49
N LEU A 79 -17.50 -7.67 1.59
CA LEU A 79 -18.88 -8.12 1.70
C LEU A 79 -19.77 -7.49 0.63
N LEU A 80 -19.63 -6.18 0.38
CA LEU A 80 -20.34 -5.51 -0.70
C LEU A 80 -20.00 -6.08 -2.07
N TRP A 81 -18.73 -6.46 -2.26
CA TRP A 81 -18.28 -7.09 -3.50
C TRP A 81 -18.92 -8.47 -3.68
N VAL A 82 -18.94 -9.30 -2.64
CA VAL A 82 -19.55 -10.64 -2.66
C VAL A 82 -21.08 -10.55 -2.88
N LEU A 83 -21.75 -9.67 -2.15
CA LEU A 83 -23.21 -9.51 -2.29
C LEU A 83 -23.65 -9.16 -3.72
N MET A 84 -22.81 -8.49 -4.50
CA MET A 84 -23.12 -8.20 -5.89
C MET A 84 -23.08 -9.46 -6.76
N LEU A 85 -22.28 -10.46 -6.42
CA LEU A 85 -22.21 -11.71 -7.19
C LEU A 85 -23.56 -12.44 -7.17
N ASP A 86 -24.30 -12.36 -6.05
CA ASP A 86 -25.62 -12.96 -5.89
C ASP A 86 -26.70 -12.27 -6.74
N TRP A 87 -26.43 -11.03 -7.19
CA TRP A 87 -27.38 -10.27 -8.03
C TRP A 87 -27.24 -10.57 -9.51
N ILE A 88 -26.14 -11.22 -9.91
CA ILE A 88 -25.92 -11.62 -11.30
C ILE A 88 -26.74 -12.89 -11.57
N PRO A 89 -27.69 -12.87 -12.53
CA PRO A 89 -28.50 -14.04 -12.85
C PRO A 89 -27.66 -15.24 -13.28
N GLU A 90 -28.06 -16.44 -12.91
CA GLU A 90 -27.37 -17.69 -13.23
C GLU A 90 -27.19 -17.90 -14.74
N GLU A 91 -28.15 -17.44 -15.55
CA GLU A 91 -28.09 -17.48 -17.00
C GLU A 91 -26.90 -16.70 -17.56
N VAL A 92 -26.60 -15.56 -16.95
CA VAL A 92 -25.48 -14.68 -17.34
C VAL A 92 -24.15 -15.35 -16.99
N TRP A 93 -24.07 -16.01 -15.81
CA TRP A 93 -22.91 -16.81 -15.43
C TRP A 93 -22.66 -17.98 -16.39
N ARG A 94 -23.71 -18.70 -16.76
CA ARG A 94 -23.61 -19.83 -17.69
C ARG A 94 -23.13 -19.35 -19.06
N THR A 95 -23.70 -18.29 -19.62
CA THR A 95 -23.27 -17.70 -20.89
C THR A 95 -21.82 -17.25 -20.85
N ALA A 96 -21.36 -16.71 -19.73
CA ALA A 96 -19.98 -16.30 -19.54
C ALA A 96 -19.01 -17.50 -19.51
N ALA A 97 -19.42 -18.61 -18.88
CA ALA A 97 -18.60 -19.83 -18.81
C ALA A 97 -18.47 -20.55 -20.17
N GLU A 98 -19.44 -20.36 -21.06
CA GLU A 98 -19.45 -20.95 -22.42
C GLU A 98 -18.70 -20.08 -23.46
N SER A 99 -18.37 -18.83 -23.14
CA SER A 99 -17.67 -17.91 -24.06
C SER A 99 -16.16 -18.00 -23.88
N ASP A 100 -15.46 -18.32 -24.96
CA ASP A 100 -13.98 -18.31 -25.01
C ASP A 100 -13.40 -16.89 -25.06
N GLU A 101 -14.21 -15.89 -25.36
CA GLU A 101 -13.85 -14.46 -25.39
C GLU A 101 -14.40 -13.73 -24.18
N GLY A 102 -13.73 -12.65 -23.74
CA GLY A 102 -14.10 -11.87 -22.56
C GLY A 102 -15.60 -11.55 -22.51
N SER A 103 -16.24 -11.98 -21.45
CA SER A 103 -17.69 -11.87 -21.27
C SER A 103 -18.09 -10.50 -20.71
N ILE A 104 -19.36 -10.12 -20.88
CA ILE A 104 -19.92 -8.93 -20.25
C ILE A 104 -19.80 -8.99 -18.72
N VAL A 105 -19.77 -10.21 -18.15
CA VAL A 105 -19.56 -10.43 -16.72
C VAL A 105 -18.17 -9.94 -16.28
N ASP A 106 -17.13 -10.18 -17.07
CA ASP A 106 -15.77 -9.73 -16.75
C ASP A 106 -15.71 -8.19 -16.66
N VAL A 107 -16.41 -7.51 -17.56
CA VAL A 107 -16.50 -6.05 -17.55
C VAL A 107 -17.28 -5.57 -16.31
N ILE A 108 -18.39 -6.21 -15.99
CA ILE A 108 -19.20 -5.88 -14.79
C ILE A 108 -18.36 -6.08 -13.53
N LEU A 109 -17.67 -7.22 -13.40
CA LEU A 109 -16.81 -7.54 -12.25
C LEU A 109 -15.65 -6.56 -12.14
N LEU A 110 -15.02 -6.19 -13.25
CA LEU A 110 -13.94 -5.22 -13.29
C LEU A 110 -14.41 -3.85 -12.80
N VAL A 111 -15.53 -3.35 -13.35
CA VAL A 111 -16.11 -2.05 -12.97
C VAL A 111 -16.54 -2.06 -11.51
N TRP A 112 -17.18 -3.13 -11.06
CA TRP A 112 -17.61 -3.26 -9.67
C TRP A 112 -16.43 -3.35 -8.71
N SER A 113 -15.39 -4.10 -9.06
CA SER A 113 -14.15 -4.16 -8.29
C SER A 113 -13.52 -2.77 -8.17
N PHE A 114 -13.51 -1.99 -9.25
CA PHE A 114 -13.02 -0.60 -9.25
C PHE A 114 -13.82 0.30 -8.31
N VAL A 115 -15.15 0.15 -8.28
CA VAL A 115 -16.03 0.90 -7.37
C VAL A 115 -15.80 0.48 -5.92
N CYS A 116 -15.74 -0.83 -5.62
CA CYS A 116 -15.50 -1.33 -4.26
C CYS A 116 -14.14 -0.89 -3.71
N VAL A 117 -13.10 -0.90 -4.55
CA VAL A 117 -11.79 -0.34 -4.19
C VAL A 117 -11.90 1.15 -3.88
N GLY A 118 -12.69 1.91 -4.65
CA GLY A 118 -12.94 3.33 -4.40
C GLY A 118 -13.66 3.59 -3.07
N ILE A 119 -14.66 2.77 -2.75
CA ILE A 119 -15.40 2.85 -1.47
C ILE A 119 -14.46 2.54 -0.30
N ALA A 120 -13.68 1.45 -0.38
CA ALA A 120 -12.72 1.08 0.66
C ALA A 120 -11.60 2.12 0.82
N ALA A 121 -11.15 2.72 -0.27
CA ALA A 121 -10.05 3.67 -0.28
C ALA A 121 -10.33 4.92 0.57
N PHE A 122 -11.60 5.33 0.73
CA PHE A 122 -11.95 6.51 1.52
C PHE A 122 -11.61 6.33 3.01
N PRO A 123 -12.22 5.38 3.74
CA PRO A 123 -11.88 5.15 5.14
C PRO A 123 -10.43 4.69 5.33
N VAL A 124 -9.91 3.81 4.45
CA VAL A 124 -8.53 3.35 4.51
C VAL A 124 -7.54 4.51 4.37
N GLY A 125 -7.82 5.46 3.49
CA GLY A 125 -6.98 6.65 3.29
C GLY A 125 -6.96 7.55 4.51
N ILE A 126 -8.12 7.84 5.10
CA ILE A 126 -8.24 8.65 6.33
C ILE A 126 -7.49 7.97 7.48
N LEU A 127 -7.74 6.67 7.70
CA LEU A 127 -7.15 5.93 8.82
C LEU A 127 -5.62 5.76 8.66
N THR A 128 -5.13 5.54 7.43
CA THR A 128 -3.68 5.57 7.15
C THR A 128 -3.10 6.96 7.38
N GLY A 129 -3.84 8.00 7.00
CA GLY A 129 -3.49 9.39 7.31
C GLY A 129 -3.39 9.64 8.81
N CYS A 130 -4.33 9.11 9.61
CA CYS A 130 -4.30 9.21 11.08
C CYS A 130 -3.07 8.54 11.69
N MET A 131 -2.66 7.36 11.20
CA MET A 131 -1.41 6.72 11.64
C MET A 131 -0.19 7.61 11.35
N GLY A 132 -0.10 8.18 10.14
CA GLY A 132 0.96 9.12 9.80
C GLY A 132 0.91 10.41 10.63
N ALA A 133 -0.30 10.93 10.90
CA ALA A 133 -0.51 12.11 11.75
C ALA A 133 -0.01 11.90 13.18
N THR A 134 -0.20 10.70 13.75
CA THR A 134 0.33 10.33 15.07
C THR A 134 1.84 10.55 15.14
N HIS A 135 2.60 10.16 14.09
CA HIS A 135 4.04 10.41 14.03
C HIS A 135 4.38 11.90 14.10
N PHE A 136 3.71 12.73 13.30
CA PHE A 136 3.99 14.16 13.27
C PHE A 136 3.57 14.86 14.56
N LEU A 137 2.46 14.46 15.20
CA LEU A 137 2.04 14.98 16.50
C LEU A 137 3.03 14.60 17.60
N HIS A 138 3.48 13.36 17.63
CA HIS A 138 4.47 12.87 18.58
C HIS A 138 5.81 13.63 18.45
N LYS A 139 6.29 13.88 17.22
CA LYS A 139 7.49 14.72 17.00
C LYS A 139 7.33 16.17 17.51
N GLN A 140 6.11 16.69 17.50
CA GLN A 140 5.79 18.01 18.07
C GLN A 140 5.51 17.98 19.58
N LYS A 141 5.69 16.84 20.25
CA LYS A 141 5.38 16.63 21.68
C LYS A 141 3.91 16.95 22.00
N ARG A 142 3.00 16.70 21.08
CA ARG A 142 1.56 16.84 21.24
C ARG A 142 0.92 15.48 21.45
N GLU A 143 -0.17 15.45 22.21
CA GLU A 143 -0.98 14.25 22.39
C GLU A 143 -1.59 13.81 21.04
N SER A 144 -1.55 12.52 20.75
CA SER A 144 -2.04 11.91 19.52
C SER A 144 -3.39 11.22 19.71
N THR A 145 -4.37 11.94 20.28
CA THR A 145 -5.72 11.39 20.42
C THR A 145 -6.40 11.16 19.07
N ILE A 146 -7.33 10.19 18.99
CA ILE A 146 -8.11 9.88 17.79
C ILE A 146 -8.75 11.13 17.20
N ALA A 147 -9.38 11.96 18.05
CA ALA A 147 -10.02 13.20 17.63
C ALA A 147 -9.04 14.20 17.01
N MET A 148 -7.83 14.32 17.59
CA MET A 148 -6.79 15.21 17.08
C MET A 148 -6.26 14.74 15.73
N CYS A 149 -6.00 13.43 15.58
CA CYS A 149 -5.58 12.83 14.32
C CYS A 149 -6.63 13.04 13.22
N LEU A 150 -7.91 12.75 13.51
CA LEU A 150 -9.01 12.96 12.57
C LEU A 150 -9.15 14.45 12.19
N LYS A 151 -9.10 15.38 13.17
CA LYS A 151 -9.17 16.82 12.91
C LYS A 151 -8.06 17.29 11.96
N LEU A 152 -6.88 16.71 12.06
CA LEU A 152 -5.74 17.04 11.21
C LEU A 152 -5.86 16.42 9.80
N VAL A 153 -6.47 15.24 9.68
CA VAL A 153 -6.54 14.46 8.44
C VAL A 153 -7.77 14.79 7.60
N MET A 154 -8.93 15.07 8.23
CA MET A 154 -10.20 15.32 7.52
C MET A 154 -10.13 16.44 6.46
N PRO A 155 -9.45 17.57 6.66
CA PRO A 155 -9.30 18.59 5.61
C PRO A 155 -8.54 18.06 4.37
N ARG A 156 -7.86 16.93 4.50
CA ARG A 156 -7.04 16.27 3.45
C ARG A 156 -7.64 14.95 2.99
N ALA A 157 -8.89 14.66 3.38
CA ALA A 157 -9.56 13.40 3.06
C ALA A 157 -9.62 13.14 1.54
N TRP A 158 -9.90 14.20 0.75
CA TRP A 158 -9.98 14.09 -0.70
C TRP A 158 -8.66 13.64 -1.37
N PRO A 159 -7.51 14.30 -1.18
CA PRO A 159 -6.26 13.84 -1.74
C PRO A 159 -5.80 12.48 -1.20
N LEU A 160 -6.12 12.14 0.05
CA LEU A 160 -5.86 10.81 0.61
C LEU A 160 -6.71 9.74 -0.04
N TRP A 161 -7.99 10.02 -0.27
CA TRP A 161 -8.89 9.11 -0.99
C TRP A 161 -8.40 8.81 -2.40
N ILE A 162 -8.13 9.84 -3.20
CA ILE A 162 -7.62 9.68 -4.57
C ILE A 162 -6.34 8.84 -4.56
N PHE A 163 -5.40 9.14 -3.66
CA PHE A 163 -4.16 8.42 -3.55
C PHE A 163 -4.38 6.93 -3.26
N HIS A 164 -5.20 6.61 -2.26
CA HIS A 164 -5.45 5.22 -1.89
C HIS A 164 -6.31 4.48 -2.91
N TRP A 165 -7.18 5.17 -3.62
CA TRP A 165 -7.96 4.58 -4.71
C TRP A 165 -7.05 4.15 -5.87
N ILE A 166 -6.19 5.04 -6.32
CA ILE A 166 -5.22 4.73 -7.39
C ILE A 166 -4.27 3.61 -6.94
N ASP A 167 -3.71 3.69 -5.73
CA ASP A 167 -2.79 2.67 -5.21
C ASP A 167 -3.48 1.31 -5.00
N GLY A 168 -4.70 1.30 -4.51
CA GLY A 168 -5.54 0.12 -4.39
C GLY A 168 -5.83 -0.51 -5.74
N TRP A 169 -6.23 0.29 -6.72
CA TRP A 169 -6.51 -0.18 -8.07
C TRP A 169 -5.29 -0.78 -8.76
N VAL A 170 -4.14 -0.11 -8.70
CA VAL A 170 -2.87 -0.65 -9.22
C VAL A 170 -2.52 -1.99 -8.57
N THR A 171 -2.80 -2.14 -7.26
CA THR A 171 -2.55 -3.40 -6.54
C THR A 171 -3.50 -4.51 -7.00
N VAL A 172 -4.80 -4.22 -7.11
CA VAL A 172 -5.81 -5.16 -7.59
C VAL A 172 -5.51 -5.62 -9.02
N LYS A 173 -5.24 -4.66 -9.91
CA LYS A 173 -4.84 -4.96 -11.30
C LYS A 173 -3.63 -5.92 -11.35
N GLN A 174 -2.61 -5.68 -10.52
CA GLN A 174 -1.43 -6.53 -10.45
C GLN A 174 -1.76 -7.96 -9.99
N ILE A 175 -2.76 -8.13 -9.13
CA ILE A 175 -3.22 -9.46 -8.69
C ILE A 175 -3.90 -10.17 -9.85
N PHE A 176 -4.80 -9.50 -10.56
CA PHE A 176 -5.49 -10.08 -11.73
C PHE A 176 -4.52 -10.47 -12.86
N GLU A 177 -3.49 -9.66 -13.13
CA GLU A 177 -2.47 -9.96 -14.16
C GLU A 177 -1.57 -11.16 -13.80
N ARG A 178 -1.57 -11.63 -12.55
CA ARG A 178 -0.80 -12.80 -12.11
C ARG A 178 -1.52 -14.13 -12.32
N ILE A 179 -2.83 -14.11 -12.51
CA ILE A 179 -3.67 -15.32 -12.53
C ILE A 179 -3.51 -16.16 -13.80
N PRO A 180 -3.33 -15.64 -15.04
CA PRO A 180 -3.01 -16.47 -16.19
C PRO A 180 -1.50 -16.63 -16.39
N PRO A 181 -0.98 -17.87 -16.55
CA PRO A 181 0.46 -18.14 -16.63
C PRO A 181 1.11 -17.90 -18.00
N ASP A 182 0.38 -17.59 -19.05
CA ASP A 182 0.85 -17.81 -20.44
C ASP A 182 1.72 -16.73 -21.09
N GLU A 183 1.87 -15.53 -20.49
CA GLU A 183 2.69 -14.46 -21.09
C GLU A 183 3.87 -14.02 -20.21
N ARG A 184 4.90 -14.85 -20.09
CA ARG A 184 6.11 -14.57 -19.28
C ARG A 184 6.80 -13.22 -19.60
N LYS A 185 6.71 -12.74 -20.84
CA LYS A 185 7.37 -11.46 -21.24
C LYS A 185 6.69 -10.23 -20.63
N ASN A 186 5.37 -10.25 -20.53
CA ASN A 186 4.61 -9.12 -19.97
C ASN A 186 4.66 -9.11 -18.44
N LYS A 187 4.81 -10.27 -17.81
CA LYS A 187 4.87 -10.42 -16.35
C LYS A 187 6.04 -9.64 -15.71
N ILE A 188 7.25 -9.77 -16.28
CA ILE A 188 8.44 -9.07 -15.75
C ILE A 188 8.28 -7.56 -15.87
N LEU A 189 7.70 -7.09 -16.96
CA LEU A 189 7.45 -5.66 -17.16
C LEU A 189 6.40 -5.13 -16.17
N SER A 190 5.29 -5.83 -16.01
CA SER A 190 4.22 -5.51 -15.08
C SER A 190 4.72 -5.46 -13.63
N GLU A 191 5.49 -6.46 -13.19
CA GLU A 191 6.10 -6.49 -11.87
C GLU A 191 7.07 -5.32 -11.66
N THR A 192 7.93 -5.03 -12.65
CA THR A 192 8.86 -3.90 -12.58
C THR A 192 8.14 -2.57 -12.46
N LEU A 193 7.08 -2.36 -13.25
CA LEU A 193 6.25 -1.15 -13.18
C LEU A 193 5.53 -1.03 -11.84
N TYR A 194 5.03 -2.13 -11.29
CA TYR A 194 4.40 -2.15 -9.99
C TYR A 194 5.39 -1.76 -8.88
N TYR A 195 6.59 -2.33 -8.87
CA TYR A 195 7.61 -1.96 -7.89
C TYR A 195 8.08 -0.50 -8.04
N ALA A 196 8.25 -0.04 -9.28
CA ALA A 196 8.57 1.37 -9.56
C ALA A 196 7.47 2.32 -9.08
N TRP A 197 6.20 1.97 -9.32
CA TRP A 197 5.05 2.70 -8.78
C TRP A 197 5.11 2.76 -7.25
N LYS A 198 5.22 1.61 -6.61
CA LYS A 198 5.25 1.53 -5.13
C LYS A 198 6.42 2.29 -4.51
N LEU A 199 7.58 2.38 -5.17
CA LEU A 199 8.69 3.23 -4.74
C LEU A 199 8.35 4.70 -4.97
N GLY A 200 7.84 5.05 -6.15
CA GLY A 200 7.54 6.42 -6.53
C GLY A 200 6.52 7.13 -5.65
N ILE A 201 5.59 6.37 -5.05
CA ILE A 201 4.53 6.91 -4.20
C ILE A 201 4.92 7.05 -2.72
N ALA A 202 6.11 6.60 -2.31
CA ALA A 202 6.51 6.53 -0.90
C ALA A 202 6.39 7.87 -0.15
N GLY A 203 6.65 8.99 -0.80
CA GLY A 203 6.55 10.34 -0.23
C GLY A 203 5.19 11.01 -0.35
N ILE A 204 4.21 10.39 -1.05
CA ILE A 204 2.90 11.05 -1.29
C ILE A 204 2.14 11.23 0.02
N LEU A 205 1.97 10.16 0.80
CA LEU A 205 1.24 10.18 2.07
C LEU A 205 1.81 11.25 3.03
N PRO A 206 3.10 11.22 3.41
CA PRO A 206 3.62 12.22 4.34
C PRO A 206 3.56 13.64 3.76
N SER A 207 3.72 13.82 2.44
CA SER A 207 3.59 15.13 1.79
C SER A 207 2.15 15.69 1.87
N ILE A 208 1.11 14.85 1.70
CA ILE A 208 -0.28 15.25 1.90
C ILE A 208 -0.51 15.67 3.35
N LEU A 209 0.04 14.93 4.31
CA LEU A 209 -0.14 15.20 5.74
C LEU A 209 0.45 16.54 6.18
N ILE A 210 1.50 17.02 5.53
CA ILE A 210 2.05 18.36 5.79
C ILE A 210 1.32 19.49 5.03
N GLY A 211 0.26 19.17 4.29
CA GLY A 211 -0.61 20.16 3.65
C GLY A 211 -0.39 20.40 2.16
N ALA A 212 0.38 19.55 1.48
CA ALA A 212 0.54 19.65 0.04
C ALA A 212 -0.70 19.13 -0.70
N SER A 213 -1.09 19.79 -1.81
CA SER A 213 -2.10 19.26 -2.73
C SER A 213 -1.62 17.95 -3.37
N PHE A 214 -2.52 17.13 -3.91
CA PHE A 214 -2.17 15.85 -4.51
C PHE A 214 -1.07 15.97 -5.58
N ARG A 215 -1.18 16.93 -6.51
CA ARG A 215 -0.15 17.17 -7.55
C ARG A 215 1.21 17.57 -6.96
N LYS A 216 1.19 18.45 -5.95
CA LYS A 216 2.41 18.86 -5.25
C LYS A 216 3.02 17.69 -4.48
N SER A 217 2.19 16.86 -3.86
CA SER A 217 2.63 15.66 -3.14
C SER A 217 3.27 14.62 -4.06
N ALA A 218 2.71 14.40 -5.25
CA ALA A 218 3.30 13.54 -6.26
C ALA A 218 4.69 14.05 -6.68
N ARG A 219 4.82 15.36 -6.94
CA ARG A 219 6.11 15.99 -7.27
C ARG A 219 7.12 15.89 -6.12
N ASN A 220 6.69 16.16 -4.90
CA ASN A 220 7.54 16.05 -3.71
C ASN A 220 8.00 14.60 -3.50
N SER A 221 7.13 13.62 -3.77
CA SER A 221 7.48 12.21 -3.69
C SER A 221 8.57 11.83 -4.67
N ILE A 222 8.51 12.32 -5.91
CA ILE A 222 9.55 12.07 -6.92
C ILE A 222 10.91 12.62 -6.44
N PHE A 223 10.96 13.84 -5.93
CA PHE A 223 12.20 14.41 -5.39
C PHE A 223 12.70 13.65 -4.17
N PHE A 224 11.80 13.30 -3.25
CA PHE A 224 12.14 12.52 -2.08
C PHE A 224 12.75 11.16 -2.45
N VAL A 225 12.11 10.45 -3.39
CA VAL A 225 12.59 9.15 -3.88
C VAL A 225 13.93 9.30 -4.61
N LYS A 226 14.08 10.33 -5.44
CA LYS A 226 15.32 10.60 -6.15
C LYS A 226 16.51 10.81 -5.19
N ASP A 227 16.30 11.60 -4.15
CA ASP A 227 17.36 11.95 -3.21
C ASP A 227 17.64 10.84 -2.17
N ASN A 228 16.65 9.98 -1.87
CA ASN A 228 16.73 8.92 -0.84
C ASN A 228 16.41 7.52 -1.39
N PHE A 229 16.67 7.28 -2.67
CA PHE A 229 16.30 6.04 -3.36
C PHE A 229 16.75 4.78 -2.62
N LEU A 230 18.04 4.75 -2.22
CA LEU A 230 18.61 3.58 -1.58
C LEU A 230 17.98 3.28 -0.21
N GLU A 231 17.71 4.33 0.58
CA GLU A 231 17.07 4.17 1.90
C GLU A 231 15.63 3.70 1.80
N ILE A 232 14.86 4.27 0.85
CA ILE A 232 13.48 3.85 0.57
C ILE A 232 13.46 2.41 0.05
N ALA A 233 14.36 2.06 -0.86
CA ALA A 233 14.47 0.71 -1.40
C ALA A 233 14.82 -0.32 -0.30
N LYS A 234 15.78 0.01 0.59
CA LYS A 234 16.13 -0.83 1.74
C LYS A 234 14.95 -0.98 2.71
N LEU A 235 14.26 0.14 3.04
CA LEU A 235 13.09 0.11 3.91
C LEU A 235 12.00 -0.79 3.33
N ARG A 236 11.75 -0.67 2.02
CA ARG A 236 10.74 -1.47 1.35
C ARG A 236 11.12 -2.95 1.24
N ALA A 237 12.36 -3.25 0.86
CA ALA A 237 12.85 -4.62 0.79
C ALA A 237 12.81 -5.30 2.17
N GLY A 238 13.27 -4.60 3.21
CA GLY A 238 13.21 -5.07 4.58
C GLY A 238 11.77 -5.28 5.07
N TYR A 239 10.86 -4.35 4.76
CA TYR A 239 9.44 -4.50 5.05
C TYR A 239 8.85 -5.73 4.33
N SER A 240 9.14 -5.91 3.03
CA SER A 240 8.68 -7.07 2.28
C SER A 240 9.20 -8.38 2.86
N ALA A 241 10.48 -8.43 3.24
CA ALA A 241 11.07 -9.62 3.88
C ALA A 241 10.39 -9.92 5.23
N LEU A 242 10.12 -8.89 6.05
CA LEU A 242 9.39 -9.03 7.31
C LEU A 242 7.96 -9.55 7.08
N CYS A 243 7.26 -9.05 6.06
CA CYS A 243 5.92 -9.52 5.70
C CYS A 243 5.93 -11.02 5.35
N TRP A 244 6.94 -11.49 4.61
CA TRP A 244 7.08 -12.90 4.30
C TRP A 244 7.38 -13.74 5.56
N ILE A 245 8.35 -13.31 6.37
CA ILE A 245 8.74 -14.04 7.59
C ILE A 245 7.56 -14.14 8.55
N VAL A 246 6.92 -13.01 8.87
CA VAL A 246 5.79 -12.97 9.80
C VAL A 246 4.57 -13.68 9.21
N GLY A 247 4.31 -13.53 7.92
CA GLY A 247 3.21 -14.20 7.23
C GLY A 247 3.36 -15.72 7.23
N ILE A 248 4.54 -16.24 6.91
CA ILE A 248 4.82 -17.68 6.95
C ILE A 248 4.73 -18.21 8.39
N ALA A 249 5.31 -17.51 9.36
CA ALA A 249 5.24 -17.92 10.76
C ALA A 249 3.79 -17.94 11.28
N ALA A 250 3.00 -16.94 10.94
CA ALA A 250 1.59 -16.85 11.30
C ALA A 250 0.75 -17.93 10.62
N TYR A 251 1.04 -18.22 9.33
CA TYR A 251 0.41 -19.31 8.58
C TYR A 251 0.68 -20.66 9.24
N ILE A 252 1.94 -20.98 9.49
CA ILE A 252 2.33 -22.25 10.14
C ILE A 252 1.74 -22.34 11.54
N GLY A 253 1.80 -21.26 12.33
CA GLY A 253 1.25 -21.23 13.69
C GLY A 253 -0.25 -21.45 13.72
N SER A 254 -1.01 -20.82 12.82
CA SER A 254 -2.46 -21.00 12.72
C SER A 254 -2.86 -22.39 12.18
N ALA A 255 -2.13 -22.92 11.19
CA ALA A 255 -2.33 -24.27 10.71
C ALA A 255 -2.04 -25.32 11.81
N TRP A 256 -0.95 -25.13 12.55
CA TRP A 256 -0.63 -25.98 13.69
C TRP A 256 -1.71 -25.91 14.79
N PHE A 257 -2.24 -24.71 15.07
CA PHE A 257 -3.34 -24.51 16.01
C PHE A 257 -4.58 -25.30 15.59
N LEU A 258 -5.00 -25.20 14.31
CA LEU A 258 -6.14 -25.95 13.79
C LEU A 258 -5.94 -27.46 13.93
N PHE A 259 -4.71 -27.93 13.69
CA PHE A 259 -4.34 -29.34 13.85
C PHE A 259 -4.37 -29.78 15.32
N ALA A 260 -3.77 -29.00 16.22
CA ALA A 260 -3.62 -29.35 17.64
C ALA A 260 -4.97 -29.40 18.39
N PHE A 261 -5.96 -28.62 17.94
CA PHE A 261 -7.31 -28.60 18.55
C PHE A 261 -8.33 -29.44 17.78
N ASP A 262 -7.86 -30.24 16.80
CA ASP A 262 -8.70 -31.14 16.00
C ASP A 262 -9.99 -30.47 15.48
N ILE A 263 -9.84 -29.21 15.01
CA ILE A 263 -10.94 -28.42 14.47
C ILE A 263 -11.24 -28.94 13.05
N LEU A 264 -11.60 -30.21 12.97
CA LEU A 264 -12.09 -30.85 11.77
C LEU A 264 -13.61 -30.92 11.82
N PRO A 265 -14.33 -30.66 10.75
CA PRO A 265 -15.77 -30.87 10.71
C PRO A 265 -16.04 -32.37 10.83
N GLU A 266 -16.71 -32.78 11.89
CA GLU A 266 -17.24 -34.14 12.01
C GLU A 266 -18.22 -34.38 10.85
N GLY A 267 -18.05 -35.52 10.18
CA GLY A 267 -18.61 -35.85 8.89
C GLY A 267 -20.08 -35.54 8.64
N GLY A 268 -20.34 -34.81 7.56
CA GLY A 268 -21.63 -34.84 6.85
C GLY A 268 -21.62 -35.93 5.77
N GLU A 269 -22.81 -36.42 5.40
CA GLU A 269 -22.99 -37.53 4.46
C GLU A 269 -22.45 -37.28 3.04
N ASP A 270 -22.17 -36.01 2.66
CA ASP A 270 -21.58 -35.62 1.37
C ASP A 270 -20.05 -35.52 1.42
N GLU A 271 -19.37 -36.51 0.91
CA GLU A 271 -17.90 -36.58 0.83
C GLU A 271 -17.28 -35.36 0.11
N LEU A 272 -17.92 -34.87 -0.96
CA LEU A 272 -17.46 -33.71 -1.74
C LEU A 272 -17.52 -32.41 -0.92
N TYR A 273 -18.61 -32.19 -0.18
CA TYR A 273 -18.80 -31.02 0.68
C TYR A 273 -17.77 -31.01 1.81
N ARG A 274 -17.51 -32.15 2.39
CA ARG A 274 -16.48 -32.37 3.42
C ARG A 274 -15.08 -32.03 2.91
N HIS A 275 -14.70 -32.48 1.71
CA HIS A 275 -13.40 -32.17 1.12
C HIS A 275 -13.23 -30.69 0.83
N MET A 276 -14.23 -30.03 0.23
CA MET A 276 -14.19 -28.60 -0.01
C MET A 276 -14.09 -27.80 1.29
N TYR A 277 -14.89 -28.12 2.29
CA TYR A 277 -14.89 -27.43 3.59
C TYR A 277 -13.54 -27.59 4.30
N THR A 278 -12.94 -28.78 4.25
CA THR A 278 -11.60 -29.04 4.80
C THR A 278 -10.55 -28.19 4.11
N ILE A 279 -10.56 -28.08 2.80
CA ILE A 279 -9.62 -27.23 2.04
C ILE A 279 -9.78 -25.77 2.43
N TYR A 280 -11.00 -25.24 2.51
CA TYR A 280 -11.24 -23.85 2.92
C TYR A 280 -10.76 -23.59 4.35
N LEU A 281 -11.01 -24.50 5.26
CA LEU A 281 -10.60 -24.37 6.65
C LEU A 281 -9.07 -24.44 6.81
N TRP A 282 -8.42 -25.40 6.21
CA TRP A 282 -6.98 -25.63 6.35
C TRP A 282 -6.11 -24.67 5.53
N LEU A 283 -6.61 -24.19 4.40
CA LEU A 283 -5.89 -23.25 3.56
C LEU A 283 -6.34 -21.81 3.78
N GLY A 284 -7.64 -21.57 3.77
CA GLY A 284 -8.22 -20.24 3.82
C GLY A 284 -8.03 -19.55 5.16
N VAL A 285 -8.34 -20.21 6.27
CA VAL A 285 -8.22 -19.61 7.62
C VAL A 285 -6.78 -19.23 7.96
N PRO A 286 -5.76 -20.08 7.78
CA PRO A 286 -4.36 -19.71 8.01
C PRO A 286 -3.89 -18.54 7.12
N ILE A 287 -4.32 -18.48 5.85
CA ILE A 287 -4.01 -17.36 4.97
C ILE A 287 -4.61 -16.06 5.52
N LEU A 288 -5.90 -16.08 5.89
CA LEU A 288 -6.58 -14.91 6.45
C LEU A 288 -5.94 -14.44 7.75
N VAL A 289 -5.59 -15.36 8.63
CA VAL A 289 -4.88 -15.05 9.90
C VAL A 289 -3.52 -14.43 9.60
N ALA A 290 -2.75 -15.03 8.69
CA ALA A 290 -1.42 -14.51 8.31
C ALA A 290 -1.51 -13.10 7.72
N LEU A 291 -2.44 -12.87 6.79
CA LEU A 291 -2.70 -11.55 6.21
C LEU A 291 -3.13 -10.55 7.28
N SER A 292 -3.99 -10.98 8.22
CA SER A 292 -4.46 -10.13 9.32
C SER A 292 -3.29 -9.69 10.20
N ILE A 293 -2.44 -10.60 10.62
CA ILE A 293 -1.28 -10.30 11.46
C ILE A 293 -0.30 -9.37 10.74
N VAL A 294 0.01 -9.65 9.46
CA VAL A 294 0.88 -8.79 8.64
C VAL A 294 0.32 -7.37 8.56
N MET A 295 -0.97 -7.23 8.30
CA MET A 295 -1.59 -5.92 8.16
C MET A 295 -1.73 -5.19 9.51
N LEU A 296 -2.06 -5.89 10.60
CA LEU A 296 -2.22 -5.30 11.92
C LEU A 296 -0.89 -4.81 12.50
N ILE A 297 0.20 -5.54 12.29
CA ILE A 297 1.48 -5.27 12.93
C ILE A 297 2.42 -4.50 12.00
N LEU A 298 2.60 -4.98 10.77
CA LEU A 298 3.68 -4.47 9.91
C LEU A 298 3.29 -3.22 9.13
N ARG A 299 2.01 -3.10 8.73
CA ARG A 299 1.57 -1.91 7.98
C ARG A 299 1.75 -0.59 8.74
N PRO A 300 1.34 -0.45 10.02
CA PRO A 300 1.59 0.78 10.76
C PRO A 300 3.07 1.06 10.92
N ILE A 301 3.91 0.04 11.15
CA ILE A 301 5.36 0.20 11.25
C ILE A 301 5.93 0.81 9.97
N TYR A 302 5.50 0.32 8.80
CA TYR A 302 5.94 0.86 7.52
C TYR A 302 5.49 2.32 7.32
N VAL A 303 4.23 2.64 7.63
CA VAL A 303 3.69 4.00 7.51
C VAL A 303 4.46 4.98 8.40
N LEU A 304 4.74 4.60 9.63
CA LEU A 304 5.50 5.44 10.57
C LEU A 304 6.96 5.60 10.13
N ALA A 305 7.61 4.53 9.69
CA ALA A 305 8.99 4.57 9.23
C ALA A 305 9.17 5.45 7.99
N ILE A 306 8.22 5.42 7.03
CA ILE A 306 8.28 6.28 5.85
C ILE A 306 8.00 7.74 6.20
N CYS A 307 7.10 8.02 7.14
CA CYS A 307 6.86 9.37 7.65
C CYS A 307 8.08 9.92 8.39
N ASP A 308 8.78 9.09 9.14
CA ASP A 308 10.03 9.47 9.82
C ASP A 308 11.14 9.79 8.81
N LEU A 309 11.37 8.93 7.83
CA LEU A 309 12.33 9.16 6.76
C LEU A 309 12.03 10.46 5.98
N PHE A 310 10.76 10.71 5.67
CA PHE A 310 10.34 11.93 4.99
C PHE A 310 10.55 13.18 5.85
N SER A 311 10.32 13.09 7.16
CA SER A 311 10.55 14.21 8.08
C SER A 311 12.03 14.57 8.22
N GLU A 312 12.94 13.59 8.19
CA GLU A 312 14.39 13.83 8.17
C GLU A 312 14.84 14.47 6.85
N TYR A 313 14.27 14.01 5.73
CA TYR A 313 14.52 14.60 4.42
C TYR A 313 14.15 16.10 4.38
N LEU A 314 12.99 16.47 4.93
CA LEU A 314 12.61 17.89 5.03
C LEU A 314 13.54 18.67 5.95
N SER A 315 13.91 18.10 7.08
CA SER A 315 14.84 18.72 8.02
C SER A 315 16.23 18.97 7.39
N SER A 316 16.70 18.04 6.55
CA SER A 316 17.99 18.20 5.83
C SER A 316 17.97 19.33 4.80
N ARG A 317 16.77 19.70 4.31
CA ARG A 317 16.56 20.82 3.38
C ARG A 317 16.23 22.15 4.07
N ASN A 318 16.33 22.22 5.39
CA ASN A 318 15.90 23.38 6.19
C ASN A 318 14.43 23.77 5.97
N GLU A 319 13.62 22.88 5.44
CA GLU A 319 12.17 23.07 5.33
C GLU A 319 11.53 22.76 6.68
N LYS A 320 11.00 23.78 7.35
CA LYS A 320 10.28 23.57 8.62
C LYS A 320 9.00 22.78 8.34
N VAL A 321 8.88 21.61 8.96
CA VAL A 321 7.63 20.85 9.01
C VAL A 321 6.66 21.60 9.93
N SER A 322 5.94 22.57 9.38
CA SER A 322 4.87 23.25 10.09
C SER A 322 3.57 22.52 9.78
N LEU A 323 3.12 21.66 10.68
CA LEU A 323 1.69 21.34 10.72
C LEU A 323 0.94 22.66 11.04
N PRO A 324 -0.21 22.92 10.39
CA PRO A 324 -0.97 24.13 10.68
C PRO A 324 -1.24 24.22 12.18
N ALA A 325 -0.82 25.32 12.77
CA ALA A 325 -0.79 25.52 14.22
C ALA A 325 -2.19 25.51 14.85
N ASN A 326 -3.23 25.76 14.05
CA ASN A 326 -4.60 25.79 14.53
C ASN A 326 -5.59 25.50 13.39
N PRO A 327 -6.45 24.48 13.52
CA PRO A 327 -7.50 24.23 12.53
C PRO A 327 -8.61 25.29 12.52
N GLN A 328 -8.56 26.29 13.40
CA GLN A 328 -9.55 27.36 13.44
C GLN A 328 -9.34 28.46 12.40
N THR A 329 -8.19 28.50 11.69
CA THR A 329 -7.91 29.53 10.68
C THR A 329 -8.43 29.20 9.27
N PHE A 330 -9.17 28.12 9.10
CA PHE A 330 -9.76 27.75 7.80
C PHE A 330 -11.25 28.11 7.64
N SER A 331 -11.81 28.94 8.51
CA SER A 331 -13.18 29.46 8.35
C SER A 331 -13.18 30.81 7.60
N GLY A 332 -12.62 30.85 6.39
CA GLY A 332 -12.63 32.10 5.62
C GLY A 332 -11.73 32.05 4.40
N ALA A 333 -12.17 31.37 3.35
CA ALA A 333 -11.90 31.67 1.94
C ALA A 333 -12.80 30.79 1.08
#